data_4feb97a492141db04a3bfccbcd965a16
#
_entry.id   4feb97a492141db04a3bfccbcd965a16
#
_cell.length_a   1.000
_cell.length_b   1.000
_cell.length_c   1.000
_cell.angle_alpha   90.00
_cell.angle_beta   90.00
_cell.angle_gamma   90.00
#
_symmetry.space_group_name_H-M   'P 1'
#
loop_
_entity.id
_entity.type
_entity.pdbx_description
1 polymer ?
#
loop_
_entity_poly.entity_id
_entity_poly.type
_entity_poly.pdbx_seq_one_letter_code
_entity_poly.pdbx_strand_id
1 'polypeptide(L)'
;DAVAYAHTRLVVHRDIKPANILVDGDGRARVLDFGIAKLLDDSDVRITRTGVRAFSPAYAAPEQIRGEDVATSTDVYALGAVLYELLTDSLPHPERRAGGDRLLATLEAETLVKPSRRQRETTGGGGARAIDADLDTITLTALHADPQRRYPSAARLADDLRAWLGARPIAA
;
A
#
# COMPACT_ATOMS: atom_id res chain seq x y z
N ASP A 1 -10.57 -6.40 5.40
CA ASP A 1 -11.99 -6.25 5.74
C ASP A 1 -12.33 -4.84 6.24
N ALA A 2 -11.59 -4.27 7.23
CA ALA A 2 -11.89 -2.94 7.77
C ALA A 2 -11.85 -1.83 6.71
N VAL A 3 -10.82 -1.80 5.87
CA VAL A 3 -10.69 -0.82 4.77
C VAL A 3 -11.82 -1.00 3.75
N ALA A 4 -12.13 -2.25 3.36
CA ALA A 4 -13.25 -2.51 2.45
C ALA A 4 -14.58 -2.02 3.00
N TYR A 5 -14.82 -2.19 4.29
CA TYR A 5 -16.01 -1.68 4.97
C TYR A 5 -16.06 -0.14 4.95
N ALA A 6 -14.95 0.54 5.22
CA ALA A 6 -14.86 2.00 5.13
C ALA A 6 -15.18 2.51 3.71
N HIS A 7 -14.65 1.81 2.69
CA HIS A 7 -14.88 2.15 1.29
C HIS A 7 -16.36 2.06 0.89
N THR A 8 -17.15 1.11 1.45
CA THR A 8 -18.61 1.07 1.21
C THR A 8 -19.34 2.30 1.75
N ARG A 9 -18.71 3.08 2.62
CA ARG A 9 -19.20 4.33 3.20
C ARG A 9 -18.53 5.56 2.63
N LEU A 10 -17.81 5.41 1.50
CA LEU A 10 -17.07 6.47 0.81
C LEU A 10 -15.97 7.11 1.68
N VAL A 11 -15.46 6.37 2.68
CA VAL A 11 -14.36 6.81 3.53
C VAL A 11 -13.06 6.21 3.01
N VAL A 12 -12.12 7.06 2.59
CA VAL A 12 -10.76 6.70 2.18
C VAL A 12 -9.80 7.00 3.33
N HIS A 13 -8.93 6.06 3.66
CA HIS A 13 -8.02 6.18 4.83
C HIS A 13 -6.87 7.17 4.58
N ARG A 14 -6.26 7.12 3.39
CA ARG A 14 -5.19 8.02 2.91
C ARG A 14 -3.82 7.90 3.60
N ASP A 15 -3.67 7.12 4.67
CA ASP A 15 -2.39 6.93 5.40
C ASP A 15 -2.28 5.51 5.99
N ILE A 16 -2.56 4.49 5.18
CA ILE A 16 -2.37 3.09 5.60
C ILE A 16 -0.87 2.80 5.66
N LYS A 17 -0.43 2.31 6.83
CA LYS A 17 0.95 1.92 7.13
C LYS A 17 0.97 0.97 8.32
N PRO A 18 2.04 0.21 8.57
CA PRO A 18 2.12 -0.70 9.71
C PRO A 18 1.84 -0.03 11.07
N ALA A 19 2.28 1.21 11.27
CA ALA A 19 2.04 1.96 12.52
C ALA A 19 0.56 2.23 12.81
N ASN A 20 -0.30 2.21 11.77
CA ASN A 20 -1.75 2.40 11.88
C ASN A 20 -2.51 1.06 11.85
N ILE A 21 -1.81 -0.08 11.95
CA ILE A 21 -2.41 -1.41 11.98
C ILE A 21 -2.01 -2.09 13.28
N LEU A 22 -2.98 -2.36 14.14
CA LEU A 22 -2.77 -3.14 15.36
C LEU A 22 -3.33 -4.55 15.17
N VAL A 23 -2.65 -5.52 15.76
CA VAL A 23 -3.16 -6.89 15.87
C VAL A 23 -3.54 -7.10 17.33
N ASP A 24 -4.82 -7.43 17.59
CA ASP A 24 -5.31 -7.71 18.94
C ASP A 24 -4.90 -9.12 19.41
N GLY A 25 -5.20 -9.43 20.67
CA GLY A 25 -4.84 -10.70 21.28
C GLY A 25 -5.49 -11.94 20.61
N ASP A 26 -6.55 -11.75 19.84
CA ASP A 26 -7.22 -12.79 19.05
C ASP A 26 -6.64 -12.90 17.62
N GLY A 27 -5.59 -12.16 17.30
CA GLY A 27 -4.97 -12.14 15.98
C GLY A 27 -5.75 -11.34 14.93
N ARG A 28 -6.69 -10.47 15.35
CA ARG A 28 -7.48 -9.65 14.42
C ARG A 28 -6.79 -8.32 14.16
N ALA A 29 -6.60 -8.00 12.89
CA ALA A 29 -6.08 -6.70 12.50
C ALA A 29 -7.14 -5.59 12.64
N ARG A 30 -6.76 -4.51 13.30
CA ARG A 30 -7.54 -3.29 13.47
C ARG A 30 -6.80 -2.12 12.84
N VAL A 31 -7.51 -1.32 12.05
CA VAL A 31 -6.95 -0.12 11.43
C VAL A 31 -7.30 1.08 12.28
N LEU A 32 -6.29 1.89 12.60
CA LEU A 32 -6.38 3.10 13.40
C LEU A 32 -6.34 4.33 12.51
N ASP A 33 -6.79 5.48 13.05
CA ASP A 33 -6.58 6.82 12.51
C ASP A 33 -6.97 6.96 11.03
N PHE A 34 -8.22 6.61 10.70
CA PHE A 34 -8.81 7.02 9.44
C PHE A 34 -8.60 8.53 9.28
N GLY A 35 -7.93 8.94 8.20
CA GLY A 35 -7.43 10.29 7.97
C GLY A 35 -8.48 11.41 7.94
N ILE A 36 -9.35 11.45 8.96
CA ILE A 36 -10.44 12.42 9.16
C ILE A 36 -9.90 13.85 9.21
N ALA A 37 -8.69 14.06 9.75
CA ALA A 37 -8.04 15.36 9.76
C ALA A 37 -7.78 15.92 8.36
N LYS A 38 -7.69 15.05 7.34
CA LYS A 38 -7.45 15.43 5.93
C LYS A 38 -8.73 15.83 5.19
N LEU A 39 -9.91 15.46 5.70
CA LEU A 39 -11.20 15.93 5.16
C LEU A 39 -11.51 17.38 5.54
N LEU A 40 -10.87 17.89 6.60
CA LEU A 40 -11.05 19.27 7.07
C LEU A 40 -10.10 20.26 6.36
N ASP A 41 -9.05 19.76 5.70
CA ASP A 41 -8.07 20.57 4.95
C ASP A 41 -8.35 20.63 3.44
N ASP A 42 -9.42 20.02 2.94
CA ASP A 42 -9.81 20.03 1.52
C ASP A 42 -10.18 21.44 0.97
N SER A 43 -10.15 22.48 1.80
CA SER A 43 -10.35 23.87 1.36
C SER A 43 -9.08 24.57 0.85
N ASP A 44 -7.86 23.99 1.05
CA ASP A 44 -6.62 24.54 0.51
C ASP A 44 -5.57 23.43 0.32
N VAL A 45 -5.53 22.80 -0.85
CA VAL A 45 -4.40 22.01 -1.34
C VAL A 45 -3.23 22.98 -1.64
N ARG A 46 -2.77 23.67 -0.62
CA ARG A 46 -1.49 24.32 -0.59
C ARG A 46 -0.63 23.59 0.43
N ILE A 47 0.53 23.09 -0.05
CA ILE A 47 1.66 22.75 0.81
C ILE A 47 1.62 23.70 2.01
N THR A 48 1.19 23.21 3.18
CA THR A 48 1.25 24.02 4.39
C THR A 48 2.67 24.51 4.49
N ARG A 49 2.86 25.81 4.74
CA ARG A 49 4.18 26.52 4.83
C ARG A 49 5.16 25.86 5.81
N THR A 50 4.76 24.80 6.49
CA THR A 50 5.55 24.00 7.43
C THR A 50 6.14 22.72 6.84
N GLY A 51 5.93 22.41 5.55
CA GLY A 51 6.52 21.22 4.89
C GLY A 51 6.04 19.85 5.42
N VAL A 52 5.05 19.82 6.31
CA VAL A 52 4.52 18.55 6.84
C VAL A 52 3.55 17.94 5.83
N ARG A 53 4.01 16.95 5.09
CA ARG A 53 3.15 16.15 4.21
C ARG A 53 2.18 15.31 5.05
N ALA A 54 0.90 15.37 4.71
CA ALA A 54 -0.17 14.68 5.44
C ALA A 54 -0.20 13.14 5.19
N PHE A 55 0.87 12.53 4.68
CA PHE A 55 1.00 11.09 4.42
C PHE A 55 2.42 10.59 4.65
N SER A 56 2.57 9.27 4.80
CA SER A 56 3.86 8.60 4.94
C SER A 56 4.42 8.24 3.56
N PRO A 57 5.47 8.92 3.04
CA PRO A 57 5.92 8.79 1.66
C PRO A 57 6.24 7.36 1.24
N ALA A 58 6.71 6.53 2.16
CA ALA A 58 7.10 5.15 1.90
C ALA A 58 5.94 4.24 1.45
N TYR A 59 4.70 4.57 1.85
CA TYR A 59 3.48 3.79 1.53
C TYR A 59 2.53 4.56 0.62
N ALA A 60 2.86 5.81 0.30
CA ALA A 60 1.99 6.69 -0.46
C ALA A 60 1.88 6.27 -1.92
N ALA A 61 0.66 6.31 -2.44
CA ALA A 61 0.39 6.08 -3.84
C ALA A 61 0.95 7.22 -4.71
N PRO A 62 1.30 6.95 -5.99
CA PRO A 62 1.83 7.96 -6.90
C PRO A 62 0.95 9.22 -7.01
N GLU A 63 -0.37 9.06 -7.09
CA GLU A 63 -1.33 10.16 -7.14
C GLU A 63 -1.29 11.04 -5.88
N GLN A 64 -1.07 10.47 -4.69
CA GLN A 64 -0.89 11.25 -3.46
C GLN A 64 0.40 12.08 -3.49
N ILE A 65 1.47 11.50 -4.03
CA ILE A 65 2.76 12.18 -4.15
C ILE A 65 2.67 13.34 -5.13
N ARG A 66 1.88 13.18 -6.23
CA ARG A 66 1.64 14.23 -7.23
C ARG A 66 0.62 15.28 -6.78
N GLY A 67 -0.13 15.02 -5.68
CA GLY A 67 -1.22 15.90 -5.24
C GLY A 67 -2.46 15.80 -6.15
N GLU A 68 -2.63 14.65 -6.80
CA GLU A 68 -3.80 14.33 -7.61
C GLU A 68 -4.96 13.82 -6.73
N ASP A 69 -6.14 13.62 -7.32
CA ASP A 69 -7.32 13.13 -6.60
C ASP A 69 -7.08 11.74 -6.00
N VAL A 70 -7.43 11.59 -4.73
CA VAL A 70 -7.33 10.32 -4.01
C VAL A 70 -8.67 9.59 -4.01
N ALA A 71 -8.61 8.28 -4.24
CA ALA A 71 -9.77 7.40 -4.29
C ALA A 71 -9.53 6.13 -3.46
N THR A 72 -10.49 5.20 -3.45
CA THR A 72 -10.34 3.90 -2.78
C THR A 72 -9.15 3.09 -3.31
N SER A 73 -8.77 3.28 -4.58
CA SER A 73 -7.57 2.70 -5.19
C SER A 73 -6.25 3.18 -4.58
N THR A 74 -6.25 4.35 -3.95
CA THR A 74 -5.11 4.87 -3.19
C THR A 74 -4.80 4.00 -1.97
N ASP A 75 -5.85 3.62 -1.22
CA ASP A 75 -5.71 2.70 -0.09
C ASP A 75 -5.32 1.29 -0.53
N VAL A 76 -5.76 0.84 -1.72
CA VAL A 76 -5.32 -0.44 -2.30
C VAL A 76 -3.81 -0.45 -2.53
N TYR A 77 -3.25 0.65 -3.06
CA TYR A 77 -1.81 0.78 -3.22
C TYR A 77 -1.07 0.70 -1.87
N ALA A 78 -1.54 1.43 -0.87
CA ALA A 78 -0.94 1.43 0.46
C ALA A 78 -1.02 0.04 1.14
N LEU A 79 -2.14 -0.69 0.97
CA LEU A 79 -2.24 -2.10 1.39
C LEU A 79 -1.24 -3.00 0.65
N GLY A 80 -1.04 -2.77 -0.64
CA GLY A 80 0.00 -3.45 -1.43
C GLY A 80 1.41 -3.18 -0.90
N ALA A 81 1.71 -1.93 -0.50
CA ALA A 81 3.00 -1.56 0.09
C ALA A 81 3.23 -2.24 1.45
N VAL A 82 2.20 -2.30 2.30
CA VAL A 82 2.25 -3.05 3.57
C VAL A 82 2.45 -4.54 3.32
N LEU A 83 1.72 -5.13 2.35
CA LEU A 83 1.88 -6.54 2.00
C LEU A 83 3.30 -6.84 1.50
N TYR A 84 3.84 -5.98 0.63
CA TYR A 84 5.21 -6.11 0.12
C TYR A 84 6.22 -6.13 1.27
N GLU A 85 6.10 -5.20 2.21
CA GLU A 85 6.99 -5.12 3.39
C GLU A 85 6.87 -6.35 4.28
N LEU A 86 5.65 -6.84 4.55
CA LEU A 86 5.43 -8.07 5.33
C LEU A 86 6.03 -9.31 4.68
N LEU A 87 6.08 -9.36 3.35
CA LEU A 87 6.63 -10.49 2.60
C LEU A 87 8.16 -10.45 2.47
N THR A 88 8.77 -9.27 2.50
CA THR A 88 10.17 -9.09 2.10
C THR A 88 11.05 -8.41 3.14
N ASP A 89 10.48 -7.96 4.27
CA ASP A 89 11.13 -7.08 5.25
C ASP A 89 11.75 -5.82 4.63
N SER A 90 11.23 -5.40 3.47
CA SER A 90 11.72 -4.26 2.70
C SER A 90 10.56 -3.44 2.15
N LEU A 91 10.75 -2.14 2.04
CA LEU A 91 9.80 -1.28 1.33
C LEU A 91 9.83 -1.55 -0.18
N PRO A 92 8.68 -1.41 -0.90
CA PRO A 92 8.67 -1.49 -2.35
C PRO A 92 9.55 -0.40 -2.99
N HIS A 93 9.60 0.78 -2.36
CA HIS A 93 10.34 1.95 -2.78
C HIS A 93 11.12 2.54 -1.59
N PRO A 94 12.27 1.95 -1.21
CA PRO A 94 13.03 2.37 -0.03
C PRO A 94 13.56 3.82 -0.14
N GLU A 95 13.81 4.31 -1.34
CA GLU A 95 14.25 5.67 -1.65
C GLU A 95 13.23 6.74 -1.24
N ARG A 96 11.95 6.40 -1.20
CA ARG A 96 10.88 7.32 -0.76
C ARG A 96 10.86 7.59 0.73
N ARG A 97 11.55 6.75 1.53
CA ARG A 97 11.59 6.88 3.00
C ARG A 97 12.14 8.23 3.46
N ALA A 98 13.10 8.77 2.73
CA ALA A 98 13.71 10.06 3.04
C ALA A 98 12.78 11.26 2.78
N GLY A 99 11.76 11.12 1.95
CA GLY A 99 10.86 12.21 1.55
C GLY A 99 11.59 13.33 0.79
N GLY A 100 11.07 14.57 0.87
CA GLY A 100 11.71 15.75 0.33
C GLY A 100 11.44 15.99 -1.17
N ASP A 101 12.20 16.93 -1.75
CA ASP A 101 11.95 17.45 -3.10
C ASP A 101 12.19 16.41 -4.22
N ARG A 102 12.95 15.36 -3.93
CA ARG A 102 13.23 14.27 -4.89
C ARG A 102 12.12 13.23 -5.00
N LEU A 103 11.08 13.30 -4.15
CA LEU A 103 10.04 12.29 -4.11
C LEU A 103 9.30 12.14 -5.45
N LEU A 104 9.04 13.24 -6.16
CA LEU A 104 8.43 13.22 -7.50
C LEU A 104 9.35 12.54 -8.53
N ALA A 105 10.66 12.79 -8.47
CA ALA A 105 11.62 12.18 -9.38
C ALA A 105 11.71 10.65 -9.21
N THR A 106 11.40 10.13 -8.01
CA THR A 106 11.38 8.67 -7.80
C THR A 106 10.24 7.98 -8.53
N LEU A 107 9.15 8.69 -8.86
CA LEU A 107 8.00 8.11 -9.55
C LEU A 107 8.28 7.74 -11.02
N GLU A 108 9.23 8.43 -11.65
CA GLU A 108 9.56 8.22 -13.08
C GLU A 108 10.61 7.12 -13.29
N ALA A 109 11.43 6.86 -12.28
CA ALA A 109 12.58 5.96 -12.37
C ALA A 109 12.29 4.53 -11.87
N GLU A 110 11.10 4.27 -11.33
CA GLU A 110 10.85 3.07 -10.53
C GLU A 110 10.44 1.86 -11.35
N THR A 111 11.33 0.86 -11.36
CA THR A 111 10.95 -0.52 -11.68
C THR A 111 10.73 -1.27 -10.37
N LEU A 112 9.48 -1.61 -10.08
CA LEU A 112 9.13 -2.38 -8.88
C LEU A 112 9.72 -3.79 -8.97
N VAL A 113 10.55 -4.16 -7.99
CA VAL A 113 11.13 -5.51 -7.90
C VAL A 113 10.06 -6.48 -7.37
N LYS A 114 9.92 -7.66 -7.99
CA LYS A 114 9.00 -8.70 -7.52
C LYS A 114 9.32 -9.09 -6.07
N PRO A 115 8.30 -9.27 -5.19
CA PRO A 115 8.49 -9.74 -3.82
C PRO A 115 9.36 -10.99 -3.72
N SER A 116 9.11 -12.01 -4.57
CA SER A 116 9.89 -13.25 -4.59
C SER A 116 11.37 -13.05 -4.92
N ARG A 117 11.69 -12.07 -5.77
CA ARG A 117 13.07 -11.71 -6.07
C ARG A 117 13.70 -10.94 -4.91
N ARG A 118 12.99 -9.96 -4.34
CA ARG A 118 13.46 -9.19 -3.19
C ARG A 118 13.76 -10.09 -2.01
N GLN A 119 12.87 -11.03 -1.69
CA GLN A 119 13.08 -12.00 -0.62
C GLN A 119 14.38 -12.79 -0.81
N ARG A 120 14.65 -13.29 -2.02
CA ARG A 120 15.90 -14.02 -2.32
C ARG A 120 17.15 -13.16 -2.13
N GLU A 121 17.08 -11.88 -2.50
CA GLU A 121 18.19 -10.93 -2.33
C GLU A 121 18.47 -10.63 -0.86
N THR A 122 17.43 -10.58 0.00
CA THR A 122 17.57 -10.23 1.44
C THR A 122 17.90 -11.44 2.31
N THR A 123 17.31 -12.62 2.04
CA THR A 123 17.46 -13.81 2.90
C THR A 123 18.55 -14.77 2.45
N GLY A 124 19.23 -14.51 1.34
CA GLY A 124 20.24 -15.42 0.77
C GLY A 124 19.69 -16.81 0.44
N GLY A 125 18.38 -16.96 0.31
CA GLY A 125 17.70 -18.24 0.00
C GLY A 125 17.49 -19.17 1.20
N GLY A 126 17.78 -18.72 2.41
CA GLY A 126 17.69 -19.53 3.64
C GLY A 126 16.46 -19.22 4.51
N GLY A 127 15.63 -20.22 4.81
CA GLY A 127 14.76 -20.26 5.98
C GLY A 127 13.34 -19.70 5.86
N ALA A 128 13.05 -18.77 4.98
CA ALA A 128 11.69 -18.26 4.80
C ALA A 128 10.92 -19.10 3.76
N ARG A 129 9.60 -19.27 3.97
CA ARG A 129 8.72 -19.85 2.95
C ARG A 129 8.83 -19.03 1.66
N ALA A 130 9.16 -19.67 0.56
CA ALA A 130 9.32 -19.00 -0.74
C ALA A 130 8.00 -18.31 -1.15
N ILE A 131 8.10 -17.07 -1.57
CA ILE A 131 6.99 -16.32 -2.16
C ILE A 131 6.75 -16.90 -3.55
N ASP A 132 5.51 -17.32 -3.81
CA ASP A 132 5.09 -17.87 -5.10
C ASP A 132 4.65 -16.79 -6.11
N ALA A 133 4.34 -17.24 -7.33
CA ALA A 133 3.97 -16.33 -8.42
C ALA A 133 2.63 -15.62 -8.16
N ASP A 134 1.71 -16.25 -7.43
CA ASP A 134 0.40 -15.67 -7.14
C ASP A 134 0.55 -14.49 -6.17
N LEU A 135 1.37 -14.63 -5.12
CA LEU A 135 1.68 -13.51 -4.21
C LEU A 135 2.43 -12.38 -4.92
N ASP A 136 3.35 -12.70 -5.84
CA ASP A 136 3.98 -11.68 -6.70
C ASP A 136 2.89 -10.92 -7.48
N THR A 137 1.97 -11.64 -8.13
CA THR A 137 0.90 -11.05 -8.96
C THR A 137 -0.03 -10.19 -8.11
N ILE A 138 -0.54 -10.70 -6.99
CA ILE A 138 -1.40 -9.95 -6.07
C ILE A 138 -0.74 -8.65 -5.63
N THR A 139 0.51 -8.74 -5.19
CA THR A 139 1.24 -7.58 -4.65
C THR A 139 1.52 -6.55 -5.74
N LEU A 140 1.98 -6.98 -6.93
CA LEU A 140 2.29 -6.07 -8.04
C LEU A 140 1.04 -5.44 -8.64
N THR A 141 -0.09 -6.15 -8.70
CA THR A 141 -1.37 -5.59 -9.13
C THR A 141 -1.83 -4.49 -8.16
N ALA A 142 -1.72 -4.71 -6.84
CA ALA A 142 -2.06 -3.69 -5.86
C ALA A 142 -1.14 -2.45 -5.96
N LEU A 143 0.16 -2.65 -6.23
CA LEU A 143 1.19 -1.61 -6.35
C LEU A 143 1.31 -0.98 -7.75
N HIS A 144 0.37 -1.25 -8.65
CA HIS A 144 0.46 -0.67 -9.99
C HIS A 144 0.42 0.86 -9.95
N ALA A 145 1.31 1.54 -10.70
CA ALA A 145 1.39 3.01 -10.71
C ALA A 145 0.09 3.67 -11.18
N ASP A 146 -0.53 3.10 -12.24
CA ASP A 146 -1.83 3.52 -12.74
C ASP A 146 -2.95 2.97 -11.83
N PRO A 147 -3.77 3.84 -11.18
CA PRO A 147 -4.87 3.41 -10.33
C PRO A 147 -5.91 2.51 -11.02
N GLN A 148 -6.11 2.68 -12.34
CA GLN A 148 -7.07 1.89 -13.13
C GLN A 148 -6.62 0.42 -13.33
N ARG A 149 -5.35 0.14 -13.16
CA ARG A 149 -4.77 -1.20 -13.29
C ARG A 149 -4.58 -1.89 -11.95
N ARG A 150 -4.98 -1.27 -10.85
CA ARG A 150 -5.03 -1.87 -9.52
C ARG A 150 -6.31 -2.68 -9.34
N TYR A 151 -6.41 -3.38 -8.21
CA TYR A 151 -7.70 -3.93 -7.79
C TYR A 151 -8.75 -2.82 -7.68
N PRO A 152 -9.96 -3.06 -8.16
CA PRO A 152 -11.04 -2.05 -8.12
C PRO A 152 -11.51 -1.73 -6.69
N SER A 153 -11.18 -2.57 -5.71
CA SER A 153 -11.50 -2.35 -4.30
C SER A 153 -10.60 -3.16 -3.37
N ALA A 154 -10.50 -2.73 -2.11
CA ALA A 154 -9.83 -3.49 -1.05
C ALA A 154 -10.51 -4.86 -0.80
N ALA A 155 -11.79 -4.99 -1.09
CA ALA A 155 -12.50 -6.27 -1.03
C ALA A 155 -11.95 -7.27 -2.05
N ARG A 156 -11.74 -6.85 -3.31
CA ARG A 156 -11.19 -7.73 -4.37
C ARG A 156 -9.75 -8.15 -4.07
N LEU A 157 -8.92 -7.26 -3.54
CA LEU A 157 -7.59 -7.62 -3.02
C LEU A 157 -7.70 -8.68 -1.89
N ALA A 158 -8.63 -8.51 -0.95
CA ALA A 158 -8.85 -9.45 0.13
C ALA A 158 -9.36 -10.81 -0.38
N ASP A 159 -10.19 -10.83 -1.43
CA ASP A 159 -10.69 -12.07 -2.03
C ASP A 159 -9.56 -12.90 -2.66
N ASP A 160 -8.64 -12.26 -3.38
CA ASP A 160 -7.48 -12.95 -3.95
C ASP A 160 -6.51 -13.45 -2.87
N LEU A 161 -6.28 -12.68 -1.80
CA LEU A 161 -5.50 -13.16 -0.66
C LEU A 161 -6.15 -14.37 0.02
N ARG A 162 -7.48 -14.39 0.16
CA ARG A 162 -8.22 -15.57 0.69
C ARG A 162 -8.18 -16.76 -0.27
N ALA A 163 -8.25 -16.51 -1.57
CA ALA A 163 -8.12 -17.55 -2.58
C ALA A 163 -6.74 -18.20 -2.49
N TRP A 164 -5.69 -17.40 -2.43
CA TRP A 164 -4.32 -17.87 -2.25
C TRP A 164 -4.14 -18.66 -0.95
N LEU A 165 -4.63 -18.16 0.20
CA LEU A 165 -4.58 -18.88 1.49
C LEU A 165 -5.30 -20.22 1.44
N GLY A 166 -6.38 -20.31 0.67
CA GLY A 166 -7.18 -21.52 0.46
C GLY A 166 -6.69 -22.41 -0.69
N ALA A 167 -5.50 -22.15 -1.25
CA ALA A 167 -4.95 -22.83 -2.43
C ALA A 167 -5.93 -22.90 -3.61
N ARG A 168 -6.68 -21.81 -3.84
CA ARG A 168 -7.61 -21.62 -4.96
C ARG A 168 -7.03 -20.63 -5.96
N PRO A 169 -7.42 -20.71 -7.25
CA PRO A 169 -6.99 -19.74 -8.26
C PRO A 169 -7.34 -18.31 -7.85
N ILE A 170 -6.41 -17.39 -8.10
CA ILE A 170 -6.61 -15.93 -7.94
C ILE A 170 -7.26 -15.36 -9.20
N ALA A 171 -7.81 -14.13 -9.09
CA ALA A 171 -8.47 -13.45 -10.20
C ALA A 171 -7.60 -12.37 -10.88
N ALA A 172 -6.46 -11.97 -10.25
CA ALA A 172 -5.53 -10.95 -10.75
C ALA A 172 -4.75 -11.40 -11.98
#